data_1026ebe1138d959f4056421010a74424
#
_entry.id   1026ebe1138d959f4056421010a74424
#
_cell.length_a   1.000
_cell.length_b   1.000
_cell.length_c   1.000
_cell.angle_alpha   90.00
_cell.angle_beta   90.00
_cell.angle_gamma   90.00
#
_symmetry.space_group_name_H-M   'P 1'
#
loop_
_entity.id
_entity.type
_entity.pdbx_description
1 polymer ?
#
loop_
_entity_poly.entity_id
_entity_poly.type
_entity_poly.pdbx_seq_one_letter_code
_entity_poly.pdbx_strand_id
1 'polypeptide(L)'
;MTQLNYWNQTWSLDEAQCPCDLHLVEYLEEKAVKGKSIFHFGTGNHHIVGLRLFENGCNCAVLGITASPQEYDDYVELLIKNPRLGHTYKAYFGDIYQLDSRLLPQFDYVSLFHVGEFRTPENDSYGALTDLEMTLMLADKIKPGGEVLFYSGSFAYDKAEAVGKELTKQRPFEPAGEYKSLRILKKRAL
;
A
#
# COMPACT_ATOMS: atom_id res chain seq x y z
N MET A 1 2.88 4.65 -28.16
CA MET A 1 3.54 3.53 -27.45
C MET A 1 3.30 3.80 -25.96
N THR A 2 2.64 2.92 -25.23
CA THR A 2 2.45 3.08 -23.78
C THR A 2 3.81 2.97 -23.12
N GLN A 3 4.24 4.00 -22.43
CA GLN A 3 5.51 3.99 -21.70
C GLN A 3 5.23 3.39 -20.31
N LEU A 4 5.95 2.34 -19.95
CA LEU A 4 5.93 1.82 -18.58
C LEU A 4 6.78 2.75 -17.72
N ASN A 5 6.18 3.30 -16.67
CA ASN A 5 6.92 3.97 -15.63
C ASN A 5 7.44 2.92 -14.64
N TYR A 6 8.74 2.85 -14.49
CA TYR A 6 9.39 1.95 -13.54
C TYR A 6 10.62 2.61 -12.92
N TRP A 7 10.97 2.12 -11.73
CA TRP A 7 12.08 2.63 -10.94
C TRP A 7 13.22 1.63 -10.90
N ASN A 8 14.37 1.98 -11.46
CA ASN A 8 15.60 1.17 -11.44
C ASN A 8 16.33 1.25 -10.10
N GLN A 9 15.56 1.15 -9.00
CA GLN A 9 16.04 1.23 -7.64
C GLN A 9 15.28 0.21 -6.79
N THR A 10 15.90 -0.20 -5.69
CA THR A 10 15.27 -1.04 -4.67
C THR A 10 15.36 -0.36 -3.32
N TRP A 11 14.38 -0.64 -2.47
CA TRP A 11 14.34 -0.14 -1.10
C TRP A 11 14.47 -1.31 -0.14
N SER A 12 15.58 -1.30 0.61
CA SER A 12 15.81 -2.29 1.68
C SER A 12 15.08 -1.88 2.95
N LEU A 13 14.77 -2.85 3.78
CA LEU A 13 14.19 -2.59 5.09
C LEU A 13 15.17 -1.76 5.95
N ASP A 14 14.70 -0.60 6.39
CA ASP A 14 15.41 0.24 7.34
C ASP A 14 14.49 0.48 8.56
N GLU A 15 14.69 -0.35 9.58
CA GLU A 15 13.87 -0.32 10.80
C GLU A 15 14.01 1.00 11.58
N ALA A 16 15.13 1.70 11.42
CA ALA A 16 15.41 2.93 12.15
C ALA A 16 14.83 4.16 11.44
N GLN A 17 14.94 4.23 10.11
CA GLN A 17 14.56 5.41 9.34
C GLN A 17 13.19 5.28 8.69
N CYS A 18 12.79 4.08 8.28
CA CYS A 18 11.52 3.82 7.60
C CYS A 18 10.81 2.55 8.14
N PRO A 19 10.34 2.55 9.40
CA PRO A 19 9.72 1.38 10.02
C PRO A 19 8.25 1.16 9.63
N CYS A 20 7.73 1.86 8.63
CA CYS A 20 6.29 1.88 8.29
C CYS A 20 5.70 0.49 8.06
N ASP A 21 6.42 -0.38 7.38
CA ASP A 21 5.98 -1.74 7.08
C ASP A 21 5.92 -2.64 8.32
N LEU A 22 6.91 -2.48 9.21
CA LEU A 22 6.90 -3.17 10.51
C LEU A 22 5.75 -2.67 11.37
N HIS A 23 5.54 -1.35 11.43
CA HIS A 23 4.43 -0.78 12.18
C HIS A 23 3.06 -1.23 11.64
N LEU A 24 2.93 -1.45 10.32
CA LEU A 24 1.71 -2.04 9.74
C LEU A 24 1.51 -3.47 10.23
N VAL A 25 2.55 -4.31 10.17
CA VAL A 25 2.46 -5.70 10.62
C VAL A 25 2.08 -5.75 12.10
N GLU A 26 2.77 -5.02 12.94
CA GLU A 26 2.50 -4.94 14.39
C GLU A 26 1.08 -4.44 14.68
N TYR A 27 0.63 -3.40 13.96
CA TYR A 27 -0.73 -2.88 14.10
C TYR A 27 -1.79 -3.95 13.80
N LEU A 28 -1.61 -4.71 12.74
CA LEU A 28 -2.53 -5.78 12.36
C LEU A 28 -2.48 -6.95 13.35
N GLU A 29 -1.30 -7.26 13.89
CA GLU A 29 -1.10 -8.29 14.92
C GLU A 29 -1.76 -7.90 16.25
N GLU A 30 -1.54 -6.69 16.74
CA GLU A 30 -2.15 -6.20 17.98
C GLU A 30 -3.69 -6.17 17.88
N LYS A 31 -4.23 -5.88 16.69
CA LYS A 31 -5.67 -5.98 16.44
C LYS A 31 -6.17 -7.42 16.24
N ALA A 32 -5.30 -8.41 16.30
CA ALA A 32 -5.60 -9.82 16.02
C ALA A 32 -6.34 -10.02 14.68
N VAL A 33 -5.93 -9.28 13.65
CA VAL A 33 -6.57 -9.28 12.33
C VAL A 33 -6.41 -10.65 11.68
N LYS A 34 -7.53 -11.23 11.18
CA LYS A 34 -7.53 -12.53 10.48
C LYS A 34 -8.48 -12.51 9.28
N GLY A 35 -8.08 -13.20 8.20
CA GLY A 35 -8.92 -13.40 7.01
C GLY A 35 -9.28 -12.10 6.29
N LYS A 36 -8.44 -11.07 6.39
CA LYS A 36 -8.66 -9.75 5.82
C LYS A 36 -7.88 -9.54 4.53
N SER A 37 -8.34 -8.62 3.70
CA SER A 37 -7.70 -8.22 2.45
C SER A 37 -6.99 -6.88 2.63
N ILE A 38 -5.74 -6.83 2.18
CA ILE A 38 -4.82 -5.70 2.38
C ILE A 38 -4.25 -5.30 1.02
N PHE A 39 -4.32 -4.03 0.68
CA PHE A 39 -3.52 -3.45 -0.40
C PHE A 39 -2.33 -2.72 0.20
N HIS A 40 -1.14 -2.94 -0.39
CA HIS A 40 0.11 -2.39 0.12
C HIS A 40 0.89 -1.70 -0.99
N PHE A 41 1.12 -0.39 -0.85
CA PHE A 41 1.91 0.39 -1.79
C PHE A 41 3.38 0.43 -1.37
N GLY A 42 4.25 -0.08 -2.25
CA GLY A 42 5.68 -0.17 -2.01
C GLY A 42 6.06 -1.44 -1.24
N THR A 43 6.59 -2.44 -1.93
CA THR A 43 6.91 -3.72 -1.29
C THR A 43 8.31 -3.75 -0.69
N GLY A 44 9.20 -2.85 -1.16
CA GLY A 44 10.62 -3.00 -0.95
C GLY A 44 11.14 -4.34 -1.47
N ASN A 45 12.44 -4.55 -1.46
CA ASN A 45 13.03 -5.85 -1.78
C ASN A 45 12.88 -6.87 -0.64
N HIS A 46 12.44 -6.42 0.52
CA HIS A 46 12.26 -7.25 1.72
C HIS A 46 10.89 -7.93 1.80
N HIS A 47 9.89 -7.46 1.10
CA HIS A 47 8.52 -8.01 1.09
C HIS A 47 7.93 -8.32 2.49
N ILE A 48 8.37 -7.56 3.51
CA ILE A 48 8.16 -7.91 4.92
C ILE A 48 6.68 -8.03 5.30
N VAL A 49 5.81 -7.18 4.74
CA VAL A 49 4.37 -7.20 5.04
C VAL A 49 3.75 -8.53 4.60
N GLY A 50 4.02 -8.96 3.36
CA GLY A 50 3.51 -10.23 2.83
C GLY A 50 4.07 -11.43 3.57
N LEU A 51 5.38 -11.43 3.86
CA LEU A 51 6.07 -12.53 4.54
C LEU A 51 5.59 -12.69 5.98
N ARG A 52 5.58 -11.62 6.78
CA ARG A 52 5.17 -11.69 8.20
C ARG A 52 3.72 -12.11 8.35
N LEU A 53 2.82 -11.57 7.52
CA LEU A 53 1.41 -11.97 7.58
C LEU A 53 1.16 -13.41 7.12
N PHE A 54 2.01 -13.95 6.24
CA PHE A 54 2.00 -15.36 5.92
C PHE A 54 2.52 -16.23 7.09
N GLU A 55 3.65 -15.84 7.70
CA GLU A 55 4.32 -16.58 8.79
C GLU A 55 3.46 -16.64 10.05
N ASN A 56 2.77 -15.55 10.41
CA ASN A 56 1.91 -15.51 11.60
C ASN A 56 0.59 -16.27 11.44
N GLY A 57 0.30 -16.78 10.23
CA GLY A 57 -0.88 -17.60 9.97
C GLY A 57 -2.21 -16.86 10.08
N CYS A 58 -2.23 -15.53 9.92
CA CYS A 58 -3.47 -14.73 9.99
C CYS A 58 -4.44 -15.03 8.85
N ASN A 59 -4.02 -15.76 7.83
CA ASN A 59 -4.79 -16.02 6.60
C ASN A 59 -5.30 -14.74 5.92
N CYS A 60 -4.52 -13.67 6.02
CA CYS A 60 -4.81 -12.40 5.35
C CYS A 60 -4.33 -12.47 3.89
N ALA A 61 -5.09 -11.88 2.98
CA ALA A 61 -4.70 -11.75 1.59
C ALA A 61 -4.02 -10.38 1.38
N VAL A 62 -2.77 -10.37 0.93
CA VAL A 62 -2.00 -9.16 0.65
C VAL A 62 -1.80 -9.02 -0.86
N LEU A 63 -2.17 -7.87 -1.40
CA LEU A 63 -1.82 -7.43 -2.74
C LEU A 63 -0.85 -6.25 -2.63
N GLY A 64 0.44 -6.52 -2.84
CA GLY A 64 1.45 -5.47 -2.95
C GLY A 64 1.55 -4.93 -4.37
N ILE A 65 2.07 -3.72 -4.53
CA ILE A 65 2.43 -3.14 -5.83
C ILE A 65 3.81 -2.52 -5.75
N THR A 66 4.62 -2.77 -6.76
CA THR A 66 5.91 -2.12 -6.97
C THR A 66 6.12 -1.79 -8.43
N ALA A 67 6.76 -0.66 -8.71
CA ALA A 67 7.23 -0.30 -10.05
C ALA A 67 8.73 -0.61 -10.23
N SER A 68 9.38 -1.28 -9.27
CA SER A 68 10.77 -1.74 -9.36
C SER A 68 10.83 -3.14 -9.94
N PRO A 69 11.49 -3.34 -11.11
CA PRO A 69 11.68 -4.68 -11.67
C PRO A 69 12.41 -5.61 -10.72
N GLN A 70 13.43 -5.11 -10.03
CA GLN A 70 14.24 -5.90 -9.10
C GLN A 70 13.40 -6.41 -7.91
N GLU A 71 12.59 -5.55 -7.30
CA GLU A 71 11.71 -5.97 -6.21
C GLU A 71 10.68 -7.01 -6.67
N TYR A 72 10.21 -6.89 -7.91
CA TYR A 72 9.33 -7.90 -8.48
C TYR A 72 10.05 -9.23 -8.72
N ASP A 73 11.29 -9.20 -9.19
CA ASP A 73 12.12 -10.41 -9.35
C ASP A 73 12.38 -11.08 -7.99
N ASP A 74 12.67 -10.28 -6.94
CA ASP A 74 12.81 -10.78 -5.56
C ASP A 74 11.51 -11.48 -5.09
N TYR A 75 10.33 -10.92 -5.40
CA TYR A 75 9.06 -11.58 -5.14
C TYR A 75 8.92 -12.92 -5.88
N VAL A 76 9.28 -12.98 -7.15
CA VAL A 76 9.23 -14.22 -7.94
C VAL A 76 10.14 -15.29 -7.32
N GLU A 77 11.35 -14.90 -6.88
CA GLU A 77 12.25 -15.83 -6.19
C GLU A 77 11.66 -16.34 -4.85
N LEU A 78 10.98 -15.48 -4.10
CA LEU A 78 10.28 -15.89 -2.88
C LEU A 78 9.22 -16.94 -3.17
N LEU A 79 8.45 -16.79 -4.26
CA LEU A 79 7.44 -17.77 -4.67
C LEU A 79 8.05 -19.09 -5.16
N ILE A 80 9.18 -19.03 -5.85
CA ILE A 80 9.91 -20.26 -6.26
C ILE A 80 10.37 -21.04 -5.03
N LYS A 81 10.90 -20.33 -4.02
CA LYS A 81 11.37 -20.93 -2.75
C LYS A 81 10.20 -21.44 -1.88
N ASN A 82 9.08 -20.73 -1.87
CA ASN A 82 7.89 -21.08 -1.10
C ASN A 82 6.59 -20.81 -1.87
N PRO A 83 6.14 -21.77 -2.71
CA PRO A 83 4.91 -21.58 -3.52
C PRO A 83 3.64 -21.34 -2.70
N ARG A 84 3.61 -21.76 -1.42
CA ARG A 84 2.45 -21.52 -0.54
C ARG A 84 2.23 -20.05 -0.25
N LEU A 85 3.29 -19.24 -0.24
CA LEU A 85 3.22 -17.80 -0.06
C LEU A 85 2.27 -17.15 -1.07
N GLY A 86 2.28 -17.63 -2.32
CA GLY A 86 1.42 -17.13 -3.39
C GLY A 86 -0.09 -17.34 -3.17
N HIS A 87 -0.51 -18.09 -2.15
CA HIS A 87 -1.93 -18.22 -1.79
C HIS A 87 -2.45 -17.00 -1.04
N THR A 88 -1.58 -16.32 -0.30
CA THR A 88 -1.94 -15.19 0.57
C THR A 88 -1.25 -13.88 0.21
N TYR A 89 -0.10 -13.94 -0.45
CA TYR A 89 0.63 -12.74 -0.88
C TYR A 89 0.86 -12.74 -2.39
N LYS A 90 0.51 -11.63 -3.02
CA LYS A 90 0.80 -11.34 -4.42
C LYS A 90 1.41 -9.95 -4.53
N ALA A 91 2.49 -9.84 -5.32
CA ALA A 91 3.01 -8.55 -5.74
C ALA A 91 2.65 -8.31 -7.22
N TYR A 92 2.13 -7.14 -7.50
CA TYR A 92 1.84 -6.65 -8.84
C TYR A 92 3.00 -5.76 -9.31
N PHE A 93 3.54 -6.04 -10.49
CA PHE A 93 4.51 -5.16 -11.12
C PHE A 93 3.79 -4.09 -11.95
N GLY A 94 3.89 -2.83 -11.53
CA GLY A 94 3.26 -1.72 -12.23
C GLY A 94 3.28 -0.41 -11.48
N ASP A 95 2.92 0.65 -12.19
CA ASP A 95 2.78 1.99 -11.64
C ASP A 95 1.43 2.13 -10.95
N ILE A 96 1.43 2.50 -9.66
CA ILE A 96 0.22 2.72 -8.88
C ILE A 96 -0.65 3.84 -9.47
N TYR A 97 -0.05 4.81 -10.15
CA TYR A 97 -0.76 5.92 -10.81
C TYR A 97 -1.42 5.54 -12.13
N GLN A 98 -1.24 4.30 -12.60
CA GLN A 98 -1.88 3.74 -13.79
C GLN A 98 -2.83 2.57 -13.45
N LEU A 99 -3.09 2.32 -12.18
CA LEU A 99 -4.00 1.26 -11.77
C LEU A 99 -5.44 1.51 -12.27
N ASP A 100 -6.05 0.45 -12.77
CA ASP A 100 -7.48 0.43 -13.08
C ASP A 100 -8.25 -0.22 -11.95
N SER A 101 -9.14 0.54 -11.34
CA SER A 101 -9.96 0.06 -10.21
C SER A 101 -10.81 -1.17 -10.55
N ARG A 102 -11.15 -1.39 -11.83
CA ARG A 102 -11.91 -2.58 -12.28
C ARG A 102 -11.13 -3.88 -12.08
N LEU A 103 -9.80 -3.80 -12.00
CA LEU A 103 -8.92 -4.95 -11.78
C LEU A 103 -8.64 -5.23 -10.30
N LEU A 104 -9.12 -4.35 -9.40
CA LEU A 104 -8.88 -4.45 -7.97
C LEU A 104 -10.09 -5.04 -7.23
N PRO A 105 -9.87 -5.96 -6.28
CA PRO A 105 -10.89 -6.40 -5.35
C PRO A 105 -11.22 -5.29 -4.33
N GLN A 106 -12.11 -5.59 -3.38
CA GLN A 106 -12.31 -4.74 -2.21
C GLN A 106 -11.33 -5.13 -1.10
N PHE A 107 -10.87 -4.13 -0.34
CA PHE A 107 -9.89 -4.28 0.72
C PHE A 107 -10.49 -3.91 2.08
N ASP A 108 -9.98 -4.55 3.13
CA ASP A 108 -10.23 -4.15 4.52
C ASP A 108 -9.22 -3.09 4.96
N TYR A 109 -7.98 -3.15 4.44
CA TYR A 109 -6.90 -2.21 4.73
C TYR A 109 -6.18 -1.80 3.45
N VAL A 110 -5.80 -0.51 3.39
CA VAL A 110 -4.97 0.04 2.31
C VAL A 110 -3.85 0.84 2.94
N SER A 111 -2.60 0.48 2.71
CA SER A 111 -1.44 1.25 3.16
C SER A 111 -0.86 2.07 2.02
N LEU A 112 -0.76 3.38 2.25
CA LEU A 112 -0.30 4.40 1.31
C LEU A 112 0.84 5.21 1.95
N PHE A 113 1.96 4.56 2.24
CA PHE A 113 3.03 5.14 3.06
C PHE A 113 3.85 6.21 2.34
N HIS A 114 3.95 6.10 1.01
CA HIS A 114 4.86 6.90 0.20
C HIS A 114 4.11 7.79 -0.81
N VAL A 115 2.90 8.23 -0.48
CA VAL A 115 2.14 9.19 -1.28
C VAL A 115 2.91 10.50 -1.41
N GLY A 116 3.05 10.98 -2.64
CA GLY A 116 3.77 12.22 -2.96
C GLY A 116 5.27 12.05 -3.20
N GLU A 117 5.83 10.85 -3.01
CA GLU A 117 7.25 10.57 -3.21
C GLU A 117 7.59 10.14 -4.64
N PHE A 118 6.75 9.32 -5.25
CA PHE A 118 7.05 8.63 -6.50
C PHE A 118 6.39 9.21 -7.74
N ARG A 119 5.48 10.18 -7.57
CA ARG A 119 4.89 10.87 -8.70
C ARG A 119 5.82 11.96 -9.22
N THR A 120 6.15 11.91 -10.50
CA THR A 120 7.01 12.86 -11.19
C THR A 120 6.23 13.62 -12.28
N PRO A 121 6.73 14.75 -12.81
CA PRO A 121 6.11 15.43 -13.96
C PRO A 121 5.96 14.55 -15.20
N GLU A 122 6.77 13.49 -15.34
CA GLU A 122 6.65 12.54 -16.45
C GLU A 122 5.32 11.78 -16.41
N ASN A 123 4.76 11.55 -15.23
CA ASN A 123 3.46 10.91 -15.07
C ASN A 123 2.35 11.72 -15.79
N ASP A 124 2.45 13.05 -15.85
CA ASP A 124 1.49 13.91 -16.56
C ASP A 124 1.51 13.65 -18.07
N SER A 125 2.67 13.31 -18.63
CA SER A 125 2.86 13.11 -20.08
C SER A 125 2.05 11.95 -20.65
N TYR A 126 1.66 10.98 -19.82
CA TYR A 126 0.86 9.82 -20.22
C TYR A 126 -0.50 9.72 -19.50
N GLY A 127 -0.90 10.82 -18.83
CA GLY A 127 -2.23 10.92 -18.22
C GLY A 127 -2.41 10.03 -16.98
N ALA A 128 -1.36 9.83 -16.20
CA ALA A 128 -1.45 9.10 -14.94
C ALA A 128 -2.26 9.87 -13.89
N LEU A 129 -2.85 9.14 -12.96
CA LEU A 129 -3.57 9.71 -11.83
C LEU A 129 -2.66 10.61 -10.99
N THR A 130 -3.24 11.62 -10.38
CA THR A 130 -2.60 12.38 -9.31
C THR A 130 -2.58 11.58 -8.01
N ASP A 131 -1.79 12.01 -7.02
CA ASP A 131 -1.80 11.40 -5.67
C ASP A 131 -3.22 11.36 -5.08
N LEU A 132 -3.99 12.42 -5.28
CA LEU A 132 -5.38 12.49 -4.80
C LEU A 132 -6.29 11.52 -5.57
N GLU A 133 -6.26 11.52 -6.88
CA GLU A 133 -7.10 10.63 -7.70
C GLU A 133 -6.79 9.16 -7.44
N MET A 134 -5.51 8.79 -7.34
CA MET A 134 -5.07 7.45 -6.97
C MET A 134 -5.59 7.07 -5.57
N THR A 135 -5.47 7.96 -4.60
CA THR A 135 -5.96 7.71 -3.24
C THR A 135 -7.49 7.58 -3.20
N LEU A 136 -8.24 8.44 -3.91
CA LEU A 136 -9.70 8.34 -3.99
C LEU A 136 -10.14 7.04 -4.67
N MET A 137 -9.46 6.64 -5.75
CA MET A 137 -9.73 5.39 -6.46
C MET A 137 -9.54 4.17 -5.54
N LEU A 138 -8.47 4.13 -4.76
CA LEU A 138 -8.22 3.06 -3.78
C LEU A 138 -9.19 3.12 -2.59
N ALA A 139 -9.54 4.31 -2.11
CA ALA A 139 -10.52 4.51 -1.05
C ALA A 139 -11.92 4.00 -1.43
N ASP A 140 -12.30 4.11 -2.71
CA ASP A 140 -13.54 3.53 -3.23
C ASP A 140 -13.54 2.00 -3.17
N LYS A 141 -12.34 1.38 -3.16
CA LYS A 141 -12.16 -0.07 -2.98
C LYS A 141 -12.10 -0.52 -1.52
N ILE A 142 -12.07 0.40 -0.57
CA ILE A 142 -12.12 0.06 0.85
C ILE A 142 -13.57 -0.30 1.24
N LYS A 143 -13.74 -1.43 1.92
CA LYS A 143 -15.02 -1.88 2.47
C LYS A 143 -15.52 -0.91 3.56
N PRO A 144 -16.83 -0.83 3.81
CA PRO A 144 -17.34 -0.16 5.00
C PRO A 144 -16.65 -0.67 6.28
N GLY A 145 -16.19 0.25 7.14
CA GLY A 145 -15.41 -0.07 8.32
C GLY A 145 -13.93 -0.39 8.10
N GLY A 146 -13.48 -0.47 6.84
CA GLY A 146 -12.06 -0.64 6.50
C GLY A 146 -11.25 0.65 6.66
N GLU A 147 -9.94 0.55 6.55
CA GLU A 147 -9.02 1.62 6.93
C GLU A 147 -8.00 1.92 5.82
N VAL A 148 -7.64 3.20 5.69
CA VAL A 148 -6.46 3.63 4.95
C VAL A 148 -5.41 4.17 5.94
N LEU A 149 -4.15 3.80 5.71
CA LEU A 149 -3.03 4.13 6.58
C LEU A 149 -1.98 4.91 5.81
N PHE A 150 -1.54 6.04 6.38
CA PHE A 150 -0.45 6.88 5.88
C PHE A 150 0.73 6.84 6.83
N TYR A 151 1.93 7.07 6.32
CA TYR A 151 3.17 7.09 7.10
C TYR A 151 3.59 8.52 7.41
N SER A 152 3.62 8.89 8.70
CA SER A 152 3.98 10.25 9.13
C SER A 152 5.48 10.55 9.11
N GLY A 153 6.32 9.53 8.94
CA GLY A 153 7.76 9.69 8.77
C GLY A 153 8.21 9.85 7.31
N SER A 154 7.29 9.83 6.34
CA SER A 154 7.59 10.10 4.93
C SER A 154 8.13 11.52 4.76
N PHE A 155 9.15 11.69 3.91
CA PHE A 155 9.66 13.03 3.59
C PHE A 155 8.65 13.88 2.79
N ALA A 156 7.63 13.25 2.21
CA ALA A 156 6.51 13.90 1.52
C ALA A 156 5.22 13.91 2.37
N TYR A 157 5.33 13.75 3.69
CA TYR A 157 4.15 13.61 4.56
C TYR A 157 3.16 14.77 4.45
N ASP A 158 3.64 15.99 4.27
CA ASP A 158 2.76 17.16 4.08
C ASP A 158 1.79 16.99 2.89
N LYS A 159 2.26 16.36 1.80
CA LYS A 159 1.41 16.03 0.65
C LYS A 159 0.43 14.92 1.00
N ALA A 160 0.90 13.86 1.66
CA ALA A 160 0.06 12.76 2.11
C ALA A 160 -1.02 13.23 3.09
N GLU A 161 -0.69 14.13 4.02
CA GLU A 161 -1.64 14.75 4.93
C GLU A 161 -2.70 15.59 4.20
N ALA A 162 -2.28 16.39 3.21
CA ALA A 162 -3.20 17.17 2.38
C ALA A 162 -4.18 16.25 1.61
N VAL A 163 -3.66 15.16 1.03
CA VAL A 163 -4.47 14.13 0.36
C VAL A 163 -5.45 13.47 1.34
N GLY A 164 -5.02 13.12 2.54
CA GLY A 164 -5.88 12.57 3.60
C GLY A 164 -7.01 13.53 4.01
N LYS A 165 -6.71 14.83 4.13
CA LYS A 165 -7.72 15.87 4.40
C LYS A 165 -8.75 15.98 3.26
N GLU A 166 -8.31 15.94 2.01
CA GLU A 166 -9.22 15.94 0.86
C GLU A 166 -10.05 14.65 0.78
N LEU A 167 -9.46 13.51 1.09
CA LEU A 167 -10.19 12.24 1.18
C LEU A 167 -11.38 12.32 2.15
N THR A 168 -11.18 12.87 3.35
CA THR A 168 -12.26 12.99 4.35
C THR A 168 -13.37 13.96 3.94
N LYS A 169 -13.09 14.94 3.05
CA LYS A 169 -14.10 15.83 2.49
C LYS A 169 -14.93 15.17 1.39
N GLN A 170 -14.29 14.33 0.57
CA GLN A 170 -14.88 13.79 -0.65
C GLN A 170 -15.46 12.38 -0.48
N ARG A 171 -15.08 11.67 0.56
CA ARG A 171 -15.50 10.29 0.87
C ARG A 171 -15.84 10.13 2.35
N PRO A 172 -16.66 9.14 2.71
CA PRO A 172 -17.11 8.94 4.09
C PRO A 172 -16.02 8.34 4.98
N PHE A 173 -14.90 9.02 5.09
CA PHE A 173 -13.81 8.67 5.99
C PHE A 173 -13.74 9.65 7.16
N GLU A 174 -13.24 9.15 8.28
CA GLU A 174 -12.99 9.93 9.49
C GLU A 174 -11.66 9.52 10.12
N PRO A 175 -11.00 10.43 10.86
CA PRO A 175 -9.81 10.08 11.63
C PRO A 175 -10.12 8.97 12.63
N ALA A 176 -9.28 7.94 12.65
CA ALA A 176 -9.40 6.78 13.54
C ALA A 176 -8.22 6.62 14.50
N GLY A 177 -7.40 7.67 14.60
CA GLY A 177 -6.25 7.72 15.49
C GLY A 177 -4.93 7.45 14.79
N GLU A 178 -3.95 7.07 15.59
CA GLU A 178 -2.58 6.85 15.20
C GLU A 178 -2.06 5.56 15.82
N TYR A 179 -1.14 4.90 15.14
CA TYR A 179 -0.39 3.79 15.68
C TYR A 179 1.09 3.97 15.33
N LYS A 180 1.93 4.28 16.33
CA LYS A 180 3.33 4.61 16.11
C LYS A 180 3.46 5.72 15.03
N SER A 181 4.09 5.42 13.90
CA SER A 181 4.22 6.36 12.78
C SER A 181 3.05 6.31 11.78
N LEU A 182 2.02 5.54 12.03
CA LEU A 182 0.88 5.42 11.12
C LEU A 182 -0.24 6.36 11.49
N ARG A 183 -0.80 7.04 10.50
CA ARG A 183 -2.02 7.85 10.58
C ARG A 183 -3.15 7.09 9.92
N ILE A 184 -4.26 6.93 10.63
CA ILE A 184 -5.35 6.02 10.26
C ILE A 184 -6.62 6.81 9.99
N LEU A 185 -7.17 6.62 8.80
CA LEU A 185 -8.53 7.06 8.47
C LEU A 185 -9.39 5.82 8.25
N LYS A 186 -10.60 5.83 8.82
CA LYS A 186 -11.54 4.72 8.74
C LYS A 186 -12.74 5.10 7.90
N LYS A 187 -13.16 4.20 7.02
CA LYS A 187 -14.39 4.36 6.25
C LYS A 187 -15.60 4.10 7.14
N ARG A 188 -16.50 5.06 7.22
CA ARG A 188 -17.75 4.89 7.99
C ARG A 188 -18.54 3.69 7.47
N ALA A 189 -19.08 2.89 8.37
CA ALA A 189 -20.10 1.91 8.03
C ALA A 189 -21.40 2.69 7.77
N LEU A 190 -21.88 2.60 6.54
CA LEU A 190 -23.19 3.16 6.17
C LEU A 190 -24.29 2.20 6.61
#